data_ccca06281445dd17884a7fc2d420d81d
#
_entry.id   ccca06281445dd17884a7fc2d420d81d
#
_cell.length_a   1.000
_cell.length_b   1.000
_cell.length_c   1.000
_cell.angle_alpha   90.00
_cell.angle_beta   90.00
_cell.angle_gamma   90.00
#
_symmetry.space_group_name_H-M   'P 1'
#
loop_
_entity.id
_entity.type
_entity.pdbx_description
1 polymer ?
#
loop_
_entity_poly.entity_id
_entity_poly.type
_entity_poly.pdbx_seq_one_letter_code
_entity_poly.pdbx_strand_id
1 'polypeptide(L)'
;MEQLVRPARAPDCAELALLEREAREALVHQRGGPQHLAEQPPVDDWVTLVGRPDRAVFVATIDGLVFGYLELELLPQAAVVRQVYVHPEARQLRFGDEMLAAALQRARDHGCSVLEGSALPGDRDTKNLYERAGITARKIIVSAPLRP
;
A
#
# COMPACT_ATOMS: atom_id res chain seq x y z
N MET A 1 -16.36 5.96 18.55
CA MET A 1 -15.18 5.35 17.92
C MET A 1 -14.75 6.23 16.75
N GLU A 2 -13.59 6.83 16.84
CA GLU A 2 -13.09 7.74 15.81
C GLU A 2 -12.30 6.95 14.75
N GLN A 3 -12.78 6.98 13.50
CA GLN A 3 -12.11 6.39 12.36
C GLN A 3 -11.58 7.52 11.49
N LEU A 4 -10.29 7.45 11.13
CA LEU A 4 -9.63 8.53 10.42
C LEU A 4 -8.56 7.98 9.48
N VAL A 5 -8.54 8.52 8.25
CA VAL A 5 -7.43 8.36 7.31
C VAL A 5 -6.69 9.69 7.23
N ARG A 6 -5.39 9.66 7.41
CA ARG A 6 -4.54 10.86 7.41
C ARG A 6 -3.11 10.53 6.96
N PRO A 7 -2.30 11.55 6.63
CA PRO A 7 -0.87 11.31 6.40
C PRO A 7 -0.20 10.75 7.65
N ALA A 8 0.75 9.84 7.44
CA ALA A 8 1.54 9.26 8.51
C ALA A 8 2.50 10.30 9.12
N ARG A 9 2.76 10.17 10.40
CA ARG A 9 3.68 11.01 11.16
C ARG A 9 4.69 10.15 11.89
N ALA A 10 5.77 10.74 12.36
CA ALA A 10 6.83 10.01 13.05
C ALA A 10 6.33 9.09 14.18
N PRO A 11 5.37 9.52 15.04
CA PRO A 11 4.84 8.63 16.08
C PRO A 11 4.14 7.36 15.56
N ASP A 12 3.72 7.33 14.30
CA ASP A 12 3.05 6.15 13.71
C ASP A 12 4.06 5.06 13.30
N CYS A 13 5.34 5.38 13.20
CA CYS A 13 6.30 4.53 12.49
C CYS A 13 6.55 3.18 13.16
N ALA A 14 6.48 3.09 14.48
CA ALA A 14 6.60 1.81 15.18
C ALA A 14 5.45 0.87 14.82
N GLU A 15 4.23 1.39 14.77
CA GLU A 15 3.05 0.61 14.38
C GLU A 15 3.10 0.24 12.89
N LEU A 16 3.60 1.15 12.03
CA LEU A 16 3.79 0.86 10.60
C LEU A 16 4.74 -0.33 10.40
N ALA A 17 5.84 -0.37 11.14
CA ALA A 17 6.79 -1.47 11.03
C ALA A 17 6.14 -2.82 11.42
N LEU A 18 5.30 -2.81 12.46
CA LEU A 18 4.59 -4.02 12.88
C LEU A 18 3.56 -4.46 11.85
N LEU A 19 2.78 -3.52 11.30
CA LEU A 19 1.79 -3.84 10.27
C LEU A 19 2.45 -4.34 8.97
N GLU A 20 3.56 -3.75 8.58
CA GLU A 20 4.29 -4.22 7.41
C GLU A 20 4.77 -5.67 7.61
N ARG A 21 5.25 -5.99 8.80
CA ARG A 21 5.63 -7.37 9.12
C ARG A 21 4.46 -8.33 8.95
N GLU A 22 3.29 -7.97 9.50
CA GLU A 22 2.07 -8.76 9.32
C GLU A 22 1.69 -8.92 7.84
N ALA A 23 1.71 -7.81 7.10
CA ALA A 23 1.37 -7.81 5.68
C ALA A 23 2.30 -8.75 4.90
N ARG A 24 3.59 -8.70 5.18
CA ARG A 24 4.57 -9.55 4.51
C ARG A 24 4.43 -11.01 4.89
N GLU A 25 4.15 -11.32 6.14
CA GLU A 25 3.88 -12.70 6.58
C GLU A 25 2.67 -13.29 5.86
N ALA A 26 1.63 -12.49 5.65
CA ALA A 26 0.44 -12.92 4.92
C ALA A 26 0.73 -13.28 3.46
N LEU A 27 1.81 -12.79 2.88
CA LEU A 27 2.18 -13.04 1.49
C LEU A 27 3.00 -14.32 1.29
N VAL A 28 3.53 -14.93 2.35
CA VAL A 28 4.42 -16.10 2.23
C VAL A 28 3.76 -17.25 1.47
N HIS A 29 2.47 -17.46 1.70
CA HIS A 29 1.71 -18.52 1.04
C HIS A 29 0.77 -18.01 -0.07
N GLN A 30 0.83 -16.71 -0.35
CA GLN A 30 0.05 -16.08 -1.41
C GLN A 30 0.69 -16.42 -2.77
N ARG A 31 -0.13 -16.70 -3.77
CA ARG A 31 0.36 -16.92 -5.14
C ARG A 31 1.07 -15.67 -5.64
N GLY A 32 2.33 -15.83 -6.05
CA GLY A 32 3.20 -14.72 -6.42
C GLY A 32 3.84 -14.00 -5.23
N GLY A 33 3.48 -14.40 -4.00
CA GLY A 33 3.99 -13.77 -2.78
C GLY A 33 5.49 -13.91 -2.58
N PRO A 34 6.06 -15.13 -2.67
CA PRO A 34 7.51 -15.30 -2.49
C PRO A 34 8.34 -14.45 -3.46
N GLN A 35 7.93 -14.36 -4.72
CA GLN A 35 8.61 -13.52 -5.72
C GLN A 35 8.50 -12.04 -5.36
N HIS A 36 7.32 -11.60 -4.98
CA HIS A 36 7.10 -10.22 -4.56
C HIS A 36 7.96 -9.86 -3.34
N LEU A 37 8.00 -10.73 -2.34
CA LEU A 37 8.80 -10.52 -1.13
C LEU A 37 10.30 -10.43 -1.45
N ALA A 38 10.78 -11.20 -2.42
CA ALA A 38 12.18 -11.15 -2.85
C ALA A 38 12.50 -9.86 -3.60
N GLU A 39 11.58 -9.37 -4.42
CA GLU A 39 11.77 -8.17 -5.24
C GLU A 39 11.58 -6.88 -4.46
N GLN A 40 10.72 -6.89 -3.45
CA GLN A 40 10.34 -5.72 -2.67
C GLN A 40 10.72 -5.94 -1.20
N PRO A 41 11.94 -5.54 -0.78
CA PRO A 41 12.34 -5.68 0.61
C PRO A 41 11.49 -4.80 1.53
N PRO A 42 11.42 -5.14 2.82
CA PRO A 42 10.69 -4.28 3.76
C PRO A 42 11.30 -2.89 3.85
N VAL A 43 10.50 -1.93 4.25
CA VAL A 43 10.99 -0.58 4.50
C VAL A 43 12.03 -0.62 5.62
N ASP A 44 13.20 -0.07 5.34
CA ASP A 44 14.35 -0.11 6.24
C ASP A 44 14.14 0.81 7.43
N ASP A 45 13.69 2.04 7.15
CA ASP A 45 13.48 3.07 8.16
C ASP A 45 12.23 3.88 7.80
N TRP A 46 11.11 3.59 8.47
CA TRP A 46 9.85 4.28 8.22
C TRP A 46 9.92 5.78 8.53
N VAL A 47 10.66 6.18 9.55
CA VAL A 47 10.79 7.60 9.91
C VAL A 47 11.43 8.38 8.76
N THR A 48 12.50 7.85 8.20
CA THR A 48 13.18 8.45 7.05
C THR A 48 12.27 8.48 5.83
N LEU A 49 11.57 7.38 5.56
CA LEU A 49 10.69 7.28 4.40
C LEU A 49 9.53 8.28 4.48
N VAL A 50 8.89 8.39 5.63
CA VAL A 50 7.76 9.31 5.84
C VAL A 50 8.17 10.76 5.61
N GLY A 51 9.44 11.11 5.89
CA GLY A 51 9.96 12.46 5.69
C GLY A 51 10.42 12.78 4.27
N ARG A 52 10.40 11.81 3.34
CA ARG A 52 10.90 12.04 1.98
C ARG A 52 9.88 12.77 1.12
N PRO A 53 10.32 13.75 0.30
CA PRO A 53 9.40 14.47 -0.59
C PRO A 53 8.89 13.64 -1.76
N ASP A 54 9.57 12.53 -2.12
CA ASP A 54 9.16 11.64 -3.20
C ASP A 54 8.31 10.44 -2.70
N ARG A 55 7.89 10.48 -1.45
CA ARG A 55 7.02 9.46 -0.86
C ARG A 55 5.87 10.12 -0.13
N ALA A 56 4.74 9.42 -0.11
CA ALA A 56 3.60 9.78 0.72
C ALA A 56 3.09 8.51 1.38
N VAL A 57 2.86 8.57 2.68
CA VAL A 57 2.33 7.45 3.43
C VAL A 57 1.06 7.91 4.12
N PHE A 58 -0.02 7.13 3.94
CA PHE A 58 -1.28 7.37 4.64
C PHE A 58 -1.52 6.25 5.64
N VAL A 59 -2.11 6.59 6.76
CA VAL A 59 -2.50 5.62 7.77
C VAL A 59 -4.00 5.70 8.01
N ALA A 60 -4.58 4.54 8.31
CA ALA A 60 -5.97 4.43 8.76
C ALA A 60 -5.95 4.10 10.25
N THR A 61 -6.64 4.92 11.04
CA THR A 61 -6.63 4.78 12.49
C THR A 61 -8.04 4.60 13.04
N ILE A 62 -8.13 3.89 14.16
CA ILE A 62 -9.34 3.79 14.99
C ILE A 62 -8.90 4.19 16.39
N ASP A 63 -9.48 5.28 16.89
CA ASP A 63 -9.14 5.83 18.22
C ASP A 63 -7.62 6.00 18.39
N GLY A 64 -6.95 6.44 17.31
CA GLY A 64 -5.52 6.72 17.32
C GLY A 64 -4.61 5.51 17.05
N LEU A 65 -5.14 4.29 17.02
CA LEU A 65 -4.37 3.09 16.72
C LEU A 65 -4.36 2.83 15.22
N VAL A 66 -3.19 2.48 14.67
CA VAL A 66 -3.02 2.26 13.23
C VAL A 66 -3.50 0.86 12.84
N PHE A 67 -4.46 0.78 11.93
CA PHE A 67 -5.02 -0.48 11.41
C PHE A 67 -4.78 -0.69 9.91
N GLY A 68 -4.22 0.29 9.24
CA GLY A 68 -3.91 0.17 7.82
C GLY A 68 -2.93 1.23 7.37
N TYR A 69 -2.30 0.99 6.22
CA TYR A 69 -1.39 1.96 5.61
C TYR A 69 -1.36 1.80 4.10
N LEU A 70 -0.94 2.88 3.44
CA LEU A 70 -0.67 2.91 2.01
C LEU A 70 0.61 3.71 1.79
N GLU A 71 1.55 3.12 1.07
CA GLU A 71 2.81 3.76 0.67
C GLU A 71 2.76 4.12 -0.79
N LEU A 72 2.97 5.39 -1.10
CA LEU A 72 2.93 5.94 -2.46
C LEU A 72 4.30 6.51 -2.82
N GLU A 73 4.84 6.10 -3.96
CA GLU A 73 6.04 6.70 -4.53
C GLU A 73 5.63 7.74 -5.58
N LEU A 74 6.20 8.95 -5.47
CA LEU A 74 5.90 10.06 -6.37
C LEU A 74 7.06 10.26 -7.34
N LEU A 75 6.87 9.83 -8.59
CA LEU A 75 7.79 10.05 -9.68
C LEU A 75 7.33 11.28 -10.48
N PRO A 76 8.14 11.83 -11.39
CA PRO A 76 7.74 13.04 -12.12
C PRO A 76 6.42 12.92 -12.89
N GLN A 77 6.12 11.77 -13.48
CA GLN A 77 4.93 11.57 -14.30
C GLN A 77 3.94 10.57 -13.74
N ALA A 78 4.40 9.72 -12.82
CA ALA A 78 3.59 8.62 -12.29
C ALA A 78 3.69 8.55 -10.78
N ALA A 79 2.58 8.22 -10.14
CA ALA A 79 2.58 7.81 -8.74
C ALA A 79 2.39 6.30 -8.68
N VAL A 80 3.12 5.62 -7.82
CA VAL A 80 3.10 4.17 -7.72
C VAL A 80 2.74 3.76 -6.30
N VAL A 81 1.65 3.00 -6.15
CA VAL A 81 1.29 2.40 -4.87
C VAL A 81 2.24 1.22 -4.63
N ARG A 82 3.15 1.38 -3.69
CA ARG A 82 4.14 0.36 -3.34
C ARG A 82 3.57 -0.70 -2.42
N GLN A 83 2.72 -0.27 -1.49
CA GLN A 83 2.06 -1.16 -0.54
C GLN A 83 0.70 -0.59 -0.18
N VAL A 84 -0.26 -1.45 0.04
CA VAL A 84 -1.52 -1.11 0.70
C VAL A 84 -1.96 -2.32 1.53
N TYR A 85 -2.25 -2.09 2.80
CA TYR A 85 -2.64 -3.15 3.71
C TYR A 85 -3.61 -2.62 4.75
N VAL A 86 -4.64 -3.40 5.04
CA VAL A 86 -5.58 -3.13 6.13
C VAL A 86 -5.66 -4.39 6.98
N HIS A 87 -5.53 -4.22 8.30
CA HIS A 87 -5.66 -5.31 9.25
C HIS A 87 -7.00 -6.05 8.99
N PRO A 88 -6.99 -7.40 9.01
CA PRO A 88 -8.20 -8.17 8.67
C PRO A 88 -9.45 -7.76 9.43
N GLU A 89 -9.32 -7.39 10.71
CA GLU A 89 -10.46 -6.99 11.54
C GLU A 89 -11.05 -5.63 11.15
N ALA A 90 -10.35 -4.83 10.35
CA ALA A 90 -10.80 -3.50 9.97
C ALA A 90 -11.19 -3.39 8.49
N ARG A 91 -11.23 -4.50 7.75
CA ARG A 91 -11.44 -4.46 6.29
C ARG A 91 -12.83 -4.00 5.87
N GLN A 92 -13.84 -4.14 6.72
CA GLN A 92 -15.21 -3.70 6.42
C GLN A 92 -15.41 -2.19 6.56
N LEU A 93 -14.40 -1.45 7.05
CA LEU A 93 -14.53 -0.04 7.37
C LEU A 93 -14.13 0.91 6.24
N ARG A 94 -13.89 0.38 5.04
CA ARG A 94 -13.53 1.15 3.82
C ARG A 94 -12.24 1.96 3.93
N PHE A 95 -11.32 1.58 4.81
CA PHE A 95 -10.05 2.27 4.95
C PHE A 95 -9.21 2.23 3.67
N GLY A 96 -9.23 1.08 2.96
CA GLY A 96 -8.52 0.97 1.68
C GLY A 96 -9.02 1.97 0.67
N ASP A 97 -10.35 2.10 0.53
CA ASP A 97 -10.97 3.06 -0.40
C ASP A 97 -10.57 4.49 -0.05
N GLU A 98 -10.60 4.85 1.22
CA GLU A 98 -10.26 6.21 1.66
C GLU A 98 -8.77 6.51 1.50
N MET A 99 -7.89 5.55 1.82
CA MET A 99 -6.45 5.73 1.61
C MET A 99 -6.10 5.86 0.13
N LEU A 100 -6.76 5.07 -0.73
CA LEU A 100 -6.53 5.16 -2.17
C LEU A 100 -7.03 6.49 -2.73
N ALA A 101 -8.18 7.00 -2.25
CA ALA A 101 -8.67 8.32 -2.62
C ALA A 101 -7.67 9.42 -2.22
N ALA A 102 -7.09 9.32 -1.02
CA ALA A 102 -6.06 10.25 -0.57
C ALA A 102 -4.80 10.17 -1.43
N ALA A 103 -4.41 8.96 -1.82
CA ALA A 103 -3.26 8.74 -2.71
C ALA A 103 -3.49 9.35 -4.09
N LEU A 104 -4.68 9.16 -4.67
CA LEU A 104 -5.05 9.76 -5.95
C LEU A 104 -4.97 11.29 -5.90
N GLN A 105 -5.49 11.89 -4.84
CA GLN A 105 -5.44 13.34 -4.67
C GLN A 105 -3.99 13.82 -4.52
N ARG A 106 -3.18 13.11 -3.74
CA ARG A 106 -1.77 13.47 -3.56
C ARG A 106 -0.99 13.39 -4.87
N ALA A 107 -1.29 12.36 -5.68
CA ALA A 107 -0.68 12.21 -7.00
C ALA A 107 -1.03 13.37 -7.93
N ARG A 108 -2.30 13.79 -7.93
CA ARG A 108 -2.75 14.96 -8.72
C ARG A 108 -2.04 16.22 -8.26
N ASP A 109 -1.95 16.44 -6.97
CA ASP A 109 -1.28 17.63 -6.40
C ASP A 109 0.20 17.68 -6.74
N HIS A 110 0.83 16.51 -6.90
CA HIS A 110 2.23 16.42 -7.32
C HIS A 110 2.42 16.65 -8.83
N GLY A 111 1.34 16.61 -9.62
CA GLY A 111 1.38 16.78 -11.06
C GLY A 111 1.54 15.47 -11.84
N CYS A 112 1.33 14.33 -11.20
CA CYS A 112 1.38 13.04 -11.88
C CYS A 112 0.20 12.89 -12.85
N SER A 113 0.46 12.28 -14.00
CA SER A 113 -0.56 12.02 -15.01
C SER A 113 -1.21 10.63 -14.86
N VAL A 114 -0.59 9.73 -14.09
CA VAL A 114 -1.09 8.37 -13.90
C VAL A 114 -0.75 7.89 -12.48
N LEU A 115 -1.62 7.06 -11.92
CA LEU A 115 -1.33 6.29 -10.72
C LEU A 115 -1.34 4.81 -11.10
N GLU A 116 -0.32 4.09 -10.68
CA GLU A 116 -0.18 2.67 -10.91
C GLU A 116 -0.09 1.92 -9.58
N GLY A 117 -0.55 0.69 -9.59
CA GLY A 117 -0.40 -0.22 -8.47
C GLY A 117 -0.34 -1.64 -9.00
N SER A 118 -0.16 -2.59 -8.10
CA SER A 118 -0.15 -4.01 -8.47
C SER A 118 -0.95 -4.82 -7.45
N ALA A 119 -1.39 -5.99 -7.88
CA ALA A 119 -2.06 -6.96 -7.03
C ALA A 119 -1.56 -8.35 -7.41
N LEU A 120 -1.38 -9.22 -6.42
CA LEU A 120 -0.98 -10.60 -6.68
C LEU A 120 -2.18 -11.40 -7.19
N PRO A 121 -1.92 -12.49 -7.95
CA PRO A 121 -2.99 -13.23 -8.64
C PRO A 121 -4.16 -13.70 -7.78
N GLY A 122 -3.94 -14.04 -6.52
CA GLY A 122 -5.01 -14.47 -5.62
C GLY A 122 -5.56 -13.39 -4.71
N ASP A 123 -5.05 -12.19 -4.81
CA ASP A 123 -5.44 -11.08 -3.92
C ASP A 123 -6.64 -10.33 -4.49
N ARG A 124 -7.83 -10.88 -4.25
CA ARG A 124 -9.07 -10.27 -4.72
C ARG A 124 -9.38 -8.95 -4.04
N ASP A 125 -9.03 -8.82 -2.78
CA ASP A 125 -9.31 -7.58 -2.02
C ASP A 125 -8.60 -6.39 -2.65
N THR A 126 -7.32 -6.54 -2.99
CA THR A 126 -6.57 -5.47 -3.64
C THR A 126 -7.07 -5.19 -5.05
N LYS A 127 -7.38 -6.24 -5.84
CA LYS A 127 -7.97 -6.06 -7.17
C LYS A 127 -9.29 -5.31 -7.10
N ASN A 128 -10.17 -5.70 -6.18
CA ASN A 128 -11.47 -5.07 -6.01
C ASN A 128 -11.32 -3.62 -5.55
N LEU A 129 -10.34 -3.34 -4.70
CA LEU A 129 -10.04 -1.99 -4.25
C LEU A 129 -9.75 -1.06 -5.45
N TYR A 130 -8.87 -1.48 -6.35
CA TYR A 130 -8.55 -0.70 -7.55
C TYR A 130 -9.77 -0.55 -8.46
N GLU A 131 -10.52 -1.63 -8.70
CA GLU A 131 -11.70 -1.59 -9.55
C GLU A 131 -12.77 -0.63 -9.03
N ARG A 132 -13.01 -0.62 -7.71
CA ARG A 132 -13.97 0.33 -7.12
C ARG A 132 -13.55 1.79 -7.34
N ALA A 133 -12.25 2.05 -7.43
CA ALA A 133 -11.73 3.39 -7.71
C ALA A 133 -11.66 3.72 -9.21
N GLY A 134 -12.11 2.81 -10.07
CA GLY A 134 -12.06 3.01 -11.53
C GLY A 134 -10.69 2.75 -12.14
N ILE A 135 -9.81 2.09 -11.41
CA ILE A 135 -8.45 1.76 -11.88
C ILE A 135 -8.47 0.34 -12.45
N THR A 136 -8.16 0.22 -13.74
CA THR A 136 -8.28 -1.04 -14.45
C THR A 136 -6.94 -1.75 -14.61
N ALA A 137 -6.97 -3.08 -14.66
CA ALA A 137 -5.78 -3.88 -14.91
C ALA A 137 -5.26 -3.62 -16.33
N ARG A 138 -3.95 -3.41 -16.47
CA ARG A 138 -3.33 -3.04 -17.72
C ARG A 138 -2.33 -4.08 -18.24
N LYS A 139 -1.69 -4.85 -17.35
CA LYS A 139 -0.78 -5.91 -17.77
C LYS A 139 -0.67 -6.97 -16.67
N ILE A 140 -0.31 -8.18 -17.09
CA ILE A 140 -0.03 -9.30 -16.20
C ILE A 140 1.43 -9.71 -16.44
N ILE A 141 2.18 -9.89 -15.37
CA ILE A 141 3.56 -10.35 -15.42
C ILE A 141 3.58 -11.85 -15.12
N VAL A 142 4.24 -12.61 -15.97
CA VAL A 142 4.44 -14.05 -15.77
C VAL A 142 5.92 -14.33 -15.58
N SER A 143 6.25 -15.29 -14.73
CA SER A 143 7.64 -15.67 -14.49
C SER A 143 7.76 -17.14 -14.14
N ALA A 144 8.90 -17.72 -14.43
CA ALA A 144 9.23 -19.08 -14.05
C ALA A 144 10.63 -19.12 -13.46
N PRO A 145 10.82 -19.75 -12.30
CA PRO A 145 12.17 -19.95 -11.78
C PRO A 145 12.93 -20.94 -12.69
N LEU A 146 14.16 -20.60 -13.02
CA LEU A 146 14.99 -21.45 -13.88
C LEU A 146 16.01 -22.27 -13.08
N ARG A 147 16.07 -22.05 -11.77
CA ARG A 147 16.91 -22.83 -10.87
C ARG A 147 16.04 -23.43 -9.77
N PRO A 148 16.32 -24.65 -9.36
CA PRO A 148 15.57 -25.31 -8.29
C PRO A 148 15.75 -24.61 -6.95
#